data_cf3495f5cc978cf343a51916b15b9db9
#
_entry.id   cf3495f5cc978cf343a51916b15b9db9
#
_cell.length_a   1.000
_cell.length_b   1.000
_cell.length_c   1.000
_cell.angle_alpha   90.00
_cell.angle_beta   90.00
_cell.angle_gamma   90.00
#
_symmetry.space_group_name_H-M   'P 1'
#
loop_
_entity.id
_entity.type
_entity.pdbx_description
1 polymer ?
#
loop_
_entity_poly.entity_id
_entity_poly.type
_entity_poly.pdbx_seq_one_letter_code
_entity_poly.pdbx_strand_id
1 'polypeptide(L)'
;MPTNKLNTEQRFIRNLLIGFFTALFIVFVLAMLALFQTLISYPSAQALPTVMIQSCYDGDTCTTTEGEKIRLACIDTPELRGKKADLIPAKAARDYLNELVAGSTVKIRRITEDRYGRTVAELYKGPMNIQEHLVEKGFAHIYERYSSQCEWSMNKI
;
A
#
# COMPACT_ATOMS: atom_id res chain seq x y z
N MET A 1 -65.21 2.59 -36.95
CA MET A 1 -64.17 2.62 -35.85
C MET A 1 -64.09 4.04 -35.32
N PRO A 2 -64.42 4.34 -34.05
CA PRO A 2 -64.33 5.71 -33.51
C PRO A 2 -62.87 6.05 -33.24
N THR A 3 -62.33 7.02 -33.96
CA THR A 3 -61.05 7.62 -33.66
C THR A 3 -61.19 8.50 -32.42
N ASN A 4 -60.71 8.03 -31.28
CA ASN A 4 -60.74 8.77 -30.02
C ASN A 4 -59.78 9.95 -30.11
N LYS A 5 -60.24 11.13 -30.58
CA LYS A 5 -59.52 12.40 -30.59
C LYS A 5 -59.51 12.91 -29.16
N LEU A 6 -58.36 12.86 -28.48
CA LEU A 6 -58.14 13.50 -27.20
C LEU A 6 -58.55 14.97 -27.23
N ASN A 7 -59.38 15.40 -26.25
CA ASN A 7 -59.80 16.79 -26.07
C ASN A 7 -58.57 17.67 -25.77
N THR A 8 -58.67 18.95 -26.09
CA THR A 8 -57.57 19.95 -25.96
C THR A 8 -56.97 19.95 -24.54
N GLU A 9 -57.79 19.87 -23.51
CA GLU A 9 -57.35 19.75 -22.11
C GLU A 9 -56.55 18.47 -21.83
N GLN A 10 -56.99 17.34 -22.34
CA GLN A 10 -56.28 16.09 -22.17
C GLN A 10 -54.90 16.11 -22.86
N ARG A 11 -54.80 16.78 -23.99
CA ARG A 11 -53.50 16.98 -24.68
C ARG A 11 -52.56 17.87 -23.85
N PHE A 12 -53.10 18.95 -23.24
CA PHE A 12 -52.34 19.87 -22.41
C PHE A 12 -51.79 19.16 -21.16
N ILE A 13 -52.65 18.42 -20.42
CA ILE A 13 -52.26 17.67 -19.24
C ILE A 13 -51.20 16.61 -19.59
N ARG A 14 -51.41 15.89 -20.70
CA ARG A 14 -50.42 14.86 -21.14
C ARG A 14 -49.06 15.48 -21.45
N ASN A 15 -49.03 16.62 -22.15
CA ASN A 15 -47.75 17.28 -22.48
C ASN A 15 -47.06 17.84 -21.24
N LEU A 16 -47.85 18.37 -20.27
CA LEU A 16 -47.35 18.83 -18.98
C LEU A 16 -46.72 17.64 -18.18
N LEU A 17 -47.41 16.50 -18.13
CA LEU A 17 -46.90 15.28 -17.46
C LEU A 17 -45.64 14.78 -18.15
N ILE A 18 -45.61 14.70 -19.48
CA ILE A 18 -44.43 14.29 -20.23
C ILE A 18 -43.26 15.24 -19.93
N GLY A 19 -43.46 16.55 -19.95
CA GLY A 19 -42.43 17.53 -19.60
C GLY A 19 -41.90 17.37 -18.17
N PHE A 20 -42.80 17.09 -17.21
CA PHE A 20 -42.41 16.86 -15.82
C PHE A 20 -41.58 15.57 -15.66
N PHE A 21 -42.02 14.47 -16.26
CA PHE A 21 -41.26 13.18 -16.19
C PHE A 21 -39.93 13.24 -16.93
N THR A 22 -39.85 13.97 -18.06
CA THR A 22 -38.55 14.12 -18.77
C THR A 22 -37.57 14.97 -17.95
N ALA A 23 -38.04 16.07 -17.31
CA ALA A 23 -37.20 16.86 -16.43
C ALA A 23 -36.68 16.04 -15.24
N LEU A 24 -37.56 15.26 -14.59
CA LEU A 24 -37.18 14.40 -13.47
C LEU A 24 -36.18 13.37 -13.88
N PHE A 25 -36.36 12.74 -15.06
CA PHE A 25 -35.43 11.76 -15.62
C PHE A 25 -34.05 12.37 -15.90
N ILE A 26 -34.00 13.58 -16.48
CA ILE A 26 -32.71 14.27 -16.71
C ILE A 26 -31.99 14.55 -15.40
N VAL A 27 -32.68 15.04 -14.36
CA VAL A 27 -32.10 15.29 -13.03
C VAL A 27 -31.57 14.00 -12.44
N PHE A 28 -32.32 12.90 -12.57
CA PHE A 28 -31.87 11.58 -12.08
C PHE A 28 -30.61 11.11 -12.79
N VAL A 29 -30.55 11.22 -14.12
CA VAL A 29 -29.36 10.83 -14.91
C VAL A 29 -28.16 11.69 -14.54
N LEU A 30 -28.32 13.01 -14.37
CA LEU A 30 -27.23 13.89 -13.96
C LEU A 30 -26.74 13.56 -12.54
N ALA A 31 -27.63 13.25 -11.61
CA ALA A 31 -27.27 12.80 -10.27
C ALA A 31 -26.49 11.47 -10.28
N MET A 32 -26.92 10.50 -11.11
CA MET A 32 -26.23 9.22 -11.29
C MET A 32 -24.84 9.40 -11.93
N LEU A 33 -24.71 10.31 -12.91
CA LEU A 33 -23.41 10.62 -13.51
C LEU A 33 -22.47 11.31 -12.50
N ALA A 34 -22.98 12.21 -11.66
CA ALA A 34 -22.20 12.84 -10.60
C ALA A 34 -21.73 11.82 -9.55
N LEU A 35 -22.61 10.91 -9.13
CA LEU A 35 -22.25 9.80 -8.22
C LEU A 35 -21.21 8.87 -8.86
N PHE A 36 -21.35 8.56 -10.15
CA PHE A 36 -20.40 7.73 -10.88
C PHE A 36 -19.01 8.39 -10.96
N GLN A 37 -18.95 9.70 -11.19
CA GLN A 37 -17.68 10.45 -11.18
C GLN A 37 -17.00 10.46 -9.82
N THR A 38 -17.77 10.55 -8.71
CA THR A 38 -17.19 10.47 -7.36
C THR A 38 -16.65 9.09 -7.06
N LEU A 39 -17.28 8.04 -7.55
CA LEU A 39 -16.81 6.65 -7.38
C LEU A 39 -15.52 6.35 -8.17
N ILE A 40 -15.32 7.00 -9.33
CA ILE A 40 -14.09 6.84 -10.14
C ILE A 40 -12.94 7.69 -9.60
N SER A 41 -13.24 8.79 -8.91
CA SER A 41 -12.26 9.73 -8.36
C SER A 41 -11.69 9.35 -7.00
N TYR A 42 -11.92 8.12 -6.49
CA TYR A 42 -11.15 7.63 -5.35
C TYR A 42 -9.68 7.59 -5.79
N PRO A 43 -8.78 8.35 -5.13
CA PRO A 43 -7.36 8.21 -5.39
C PRO A 43 -7.02 6.74 -5.16
N SER A 44 -6.62 6.03 -6.21
CA SER A 44 -6.07 4.69 -6.04
C SER A 44 -4.98 4.81 -5.00
N ALA A 45 -5.05 4.04 -3.92
CA ALA A 45 -3.96 3.97 -2.94
C ALA A 45 -2.67 3.86 -3.75
N GLN A 46 -1.83 4.89 -3.70
CA GLN A 46 -0.65 5.00 -4.57
C GLN A 46 0.16 3.72 -4.38
N ALA A 47 0.27 2.93 -5.44
CA ALA A 47 1.04 1.69 -5.39
C ALA A 47 2.46 2.05 -4.96
N LEU A 48 2.96 1.39 -3.90
CA LEU A 48 4.32 1.63 -3.43
C LEU A 48 5.32 1.45 -4.58
N PRO A 49 6.34 2.30 -4.68
CA PRO A 49 7.41 2.13 -5.65
C PRO A 49 8.13 0.80 -5.42
N THR A 50 8.82 0.33 -6.46
CA THR A 50 9.58 -0.94 -6.41
C THR A 50 11.07 -0.67 -6.53
N VAL A 51 11.87 -1.54 -5.91
CA VAL A 51 13.33 -1.59 -6.02
C VAL A 51 13.79 -3.02 -6.21
N MET A 52 14.91 -3.23 -6.89
CA MET A 52 15.56 -4.54 -6.98
C MET A 52 16.65 -4.65 -5.93
N ILE A 53 16.59 -5.65 -5.08
CA ILE A 53 17.59 -5.91 -4.04
C ILE A 53 18.77 -6.65 -4.65
N GLN A 54 19.96 -6.08 -4.53
CA GLN A 54 21.20 -6.74 -4.93
C GLN A 54 21.63 -7.79 -3.90
N SER A 55 21.76 -7.36 -2.65
CA SER A 55 22.17 -8.21 -1.53
C SER A 55 21.89 -7.54 -0.20
N CYS A 56 21.88 -8.34 0.90
CA CYS A 56 21.81 -7.83 2.26
C CYS A 56 23.10 -8.14 3.01
N TYR A 57 23.65 -7.12 3.67
CA TYR A 57 24.90 -7.19 4.42
C TYR A 57 24.75 -7.96 5.75
N ASP A 58 23.63 -7.72 6.42
CA ASP A 58 23.23 -8.35 7.68
C ASP A 58 21.71 -8.66 7.66
N GLY A 59 21.14 -8.97 8.81
CA GLY A 59 19.71 -9.35 8.91
C GLY A 59 18.73 -8.22 8.69
N ASP A 60 19.18 -6.95 8.59
CA ASP A 60 18.30 -5.79 8.48
C ASP A 60 18.83 -4.65 7.59
N THR A 61 19.94 -4.87 6.89
CA THR A 61 20.54 -3.89 5.98
C THR A 61 20.77 -4.47 4.61
N CYS A 62 20.10 -3.93 3.57
CA CYS A 62 20.22 -4.36 2.19
C CYS A 62 20.73 -3.24 1.29
N THR A 63 21.23 -3.61 0.11
CA THR A 63 21.63 -2.69 -0.95
C THR A 63 20.84 -3.02 -2.21
N THR A 64 20.31 -2.00 -2.88
CA THR A 64 19.65 -2.16 -4.18
C THR A 64 20.66 -2.24 -5.31
N THR A 65 20.23 -2.68 -6.48
CA THR A 65 21.07 -2.66 -7.71
C THR A 65 21.50 -1.26 -8.13
N GLU A 66 20.78 -0.22 -7.68
CA GLU A 66 21.12 1.19 -7.91
C GLU A 66 22.04 1.78 -6.83
N GLY A 67 22.42 0.97 -5.82
CA GLY A 67 23.34 1.37 -4.76
C GLY A 67 22.66 2.03 -3.54
N GLU A 68 21.32 2.13 -3.51
CA GLU A 68 20.59 2.64 -2.34
C GLU A 68 20.77 1.65 -1.18
N LYS A 69 21.22 2.15 -0.02
CA LYS A 69 21.34 1.37 1.21
C LYS A 69 20.06 1.48 2.01
N ILE A 70 19.43 0.35 2.29
CA ILE A 70 18.14 0.27 2.99
C ILE A 70 18.36 -0.36 4.36
N ARG A 71 17.96 0.35 5.43
CA ARG A 71 17.80 -0.19 6.79
C ARG A 71 16.35 -0.60 6.97
N LEU A 72 16.09 -1.86 7.22
CA LEU A 72 14.74 -2.36 7.48
C LEU A 72 14.18 -1.71 8.75
N ALA A 73 13.03 -1.06 8.61
CA ALA A 73 12.42 -0.27 9.67
C ALA A 73 11.86 -1.15 10.80
N CYS A 74 11.83 -0.59 12.01
CA CYS A 74 11.11 -1.12 13.18
C CYS A 74 11.62 -2.46 13.71
N ILE A 75 12.70 -3.02 13.17
CA ILE A 75 13.32 -4.25 13.64
C ILE A 75 14.79 -4.04 13.99
N ASP A 76 15.29 -4.94 14.80
CA ASP A 76 16.71 -5.11 15.08
C ASP A 76 17.09 -6.60 14.99
N THR A 77 18.28 -6.88 14.48
CA THR A 77 18.79 -8.25 14.28
C THR A 77 20.10 -8.43 15.01
N PRO A 78 20.52 -9.66 15.31
CA PRO A 78 21.82 -9.92 15.86
C PRO A 78 22.93 -9.33 14.98
N GLU A 79 23.94 -8.74 15.62
CA GLU A 79 25.02 -8.00 14.96
C GLU A 79 26.13 -8.93 14.45
N LEU A 80 26.58 -8.71 13.20
CA LEU A 80 27.73 -9.44 12.64
C LEU A 80 29.07 -8.94 13.17
N ARG A 81 29.14 -7.69 13.69
CA ARG A 81 30.39 -7.03 14.13
C ARG A 81 30.18 -6.21 15.37
N GLY A 82 31.28 -5.87 16.04
CA GLY A 82 31.29 -5.02 17.23
C GLY A 82 31.22 -5.79 18.54
N LYS A 83 31.08 -5.05 19.65
CA LYS A 83 31.11 -5.62 21.03
C LYS A 83 29.90 -6.54 21.34
N LYS A 84 28.81 -6.40 20.58
CA LYS A 84 27.57 -7.17 20.74
C LYS A 84 27.40 -8.21 19.63
N ALA A 85 28.45 -8.54 18.89
CA ALA A 85 28.37 -9.50 17.81
C ALA A 85 27.95 -10.88 18.33
N ASP A 86 26.94 -11.45 17.71
CA ASP A 86 26.52 -12.83 17.87
C ASP A 86 26.46 -13.48 16.46
N LEU A 87 27.58 -14.08 16.08
CA LEU A 87 27.84 -14.47 14.69
C LEU A 87 26.91 -15.55 14.16
N ILE A 88 26.44 -16.47 15.01
CA ILE A 88 25.61 -17.58 14.55
C ILE A 88 24.21 -17.07 14.16
N PRO A 89 23.44 -16.44 15.05
CA PRO A 89 22.13 -15.92 14.67
C PRO A 89 22.22 -14.75 13.66
N ALA A 90 23.28 -13.93 13.71
CA ALA A 90 23.46 -12.84 12.75
C ALA A 90 23.65 -13.33 11.31
N LYS A 91 24.47 -14.40 11.13
CA LYS A 91 24.62 -15.04 9.81
C LYS A 91 23.33 -15.70 9.37
N ALA A 92 22.63 -16.38 10.27
CA ALA A 92 21.36 -17.02 9.94
C ALA A 92 20.31 -16.00 9.48
N ALA A 93 20.18 -14.87 10.19
CA ALA A 93 19.27 -13.77 9.81
C ALA A 93 19.64 -13.17 8.44
N ARG A 94 20.93 -12.88 8.21
CA ARG A 94 21.44 -12.38 6.93
C ARG A 94 21.14 -13.35 5.78
N ASP A 95 21.48 -14.62 5.97
CA ASP A 95 21.38 -15.62 4.92
C ASP A 95 19.91 -15.87 4.56
N TYR A 96 19.04 -15.92 5.57
CA TYR A 96 17.60 -16.02 5.38
C TYR A 96 17.04 -14.80 4.64
N LEU A 97 17.42 -13.56 5.03
CA LEU A 97 16.98 -12.36 4.35
C LEU A 97 17.45 -12.34 2.87
N ASN A 98 18.71 -12.73 2.61
CA ASN A 98 19.21 -12.83 1.24
C ASN A 98 18.45 -13.87 0.41
N GLU A 99 18.16 -15.04 0.95
CA GLU A 99 17.34 -16.07 0.28
C GLU A 99 15.95 -15.52 -0.06
N LEU A 100 15.40 -14.70 0.83
CA LEU A 100 14.07 -14.13 0.66
C LEU A 100 14.03 -13.05 -0.41
N VAL A 101 15.00 -12.12 -0.47
CA VAL A 101 14.88 -10.90 -1.28
C VAL A 101 16.00 -10.66 -2.28
N ALA A 102 17.20 -11.25 -2.18
CA ALA A 102 18.29 -10.98 -3.11
C ALA A 102 17.90 -11.37 -4.54
N GLY A 103 18.22 -10.51 -5.51
CA GLY A 103 17.82 -10.67 -6.91
C GLY A 103 16.34 -10.48 -7.18
N SER A 104 15.54 -10.11 -6.18
CA SER A 104 14.09 -9.91 -6.32
C SER A 104 13.72 -8.44 -6.38
N THR A 105 12.63 -8.15 -7.10
CA THR A 105 11.96 -6.84 -7.04
C THR A 105 10.95 -6.84 -5.89
N VAL A 106 11.09 -5.87 -4.99
CA VAL A 106 10.23 -5.68 -3.83
C VAL A 106 9.60 -4.29 -3.84
N LYS A 107 8.43 -4.14 -3.22
CA LYS A 107 7.84 -2.82 -2.96
C LYS A 107 8.52 -2.20 -1.75
N ILE A 108 8.69 -0.87 -1.78
CA ILE A 108 9.36 -0.13 -0.70
C ILE A 108 8.48 1.02 -0.20
N ARG A 109 8.29 1.09 1.12
CA ARG A 109 7.72 2.26 1.81
C ARG A 109 8.84 2.97 2.57
N ARG A 110 9.40 4.02 1.97
CA ARG A 110 10.43 4.84 2.60
C ARG A 110 9.82 5.67 3.73
N ILE A 111 10.46 5.69 4.89
CA ILE A 111 10.00 6.38 6.10
C ILE A 111 10.87 7.62 6.35
N THR A 112 12.19 7.43 6.43
CA THR A 112 13.15 8.48 6.73
C THR A 112 14.54 8.09 6.25
N GLU A 113 15.52 8.93 6.47
CA GLU A 113 16.95 8.63 6.33
C GLU A 113 17.62 8.63 7.70
N ASP A 114 18.53 7.71 7.94
CA ASP A 114 19.28 7.65 9.18
C ASP A 114 20.57 8.48 9.12
N ARG A 115 21.23 8.64 10.27
CA ARG A 115 22.48 9.42 10.39
C ARG A 115 23.66 8.87 9.58
N TYR A 116 23.54 7.68 9.01
CA TYR A 116 24.55 7.03 8.18
C TYR A 116 24.22 7.11 6.69
N GLY A 117 23.18 7.85 6.31
CA GLY A 117 22.72 8.00 4.94
C GLY A 117 22.03 6.76 4.37
N ARG A 118 21.46 5.90 5.24
CA ARG A 118 20.64 4.76 4.81
C ARG A 118 19.18 5.15 4.79
N THR A 119 18.47 4.72 3.76
CA THR A 119 17.00 4.82 3.74
C THR A 119 16.39 3.86 4.74
N VAL A 120 15.70 4.38 5.74
CA VAL A 120 14.87 3.56 6.66
C VAL A 120 13.55 3.29 6.00
N ALA A 121 13.23 2.02 5.74
CA ALA A 121 12.05 1.66 4.96
C ALA A 121 11.47 0.29 5.35
N GLU A 122 10.19 0.10 5.02
CA GLU A 122 9.58 -1.21 4.97
C GLU A 122 9.66 -1.79 3.56
N LEU A 123 9.92 -3.09 3.48
CA LEU A 123 9.95 -3.84 2.25
C LEU A 123 8.81 -4.86 2.21
N TYR A 124 8.25 -5.04 1.00
CA TYR A 124 7.14 -5.98 0.79
C TYR A 124 7.40 -6.85 -0.43
N LYS A 125 7.29 -8.17 -0.26
CA LYS A 125 7.31 -9.16 -1.34
C LYS A 125 5.88 -9.69 -1.57
N GLY A 126 5.22 -9.20 -2.63
CA GLY A 126 3.79 -9.41 -2.79
C GLY A 126 3.00 -8.76 -1.64
N PRO A 127 2.16 -9.51 -0.91
CA PRO A 127 1.43 -9.01 0.25
C PRO A 127 2.22 -9.07 1.55
N MET A 128 3.36 -9.77 1.58
CA MET A 128 4.13 -10.04 2.79
C MET A 128 5.01 -8.84 3.16
N ASN A 129 4.88 -8.34 4.39
CA ASN A 129 5.83 -7.43 5.00
C ASN A 129 7.06 -8.22 5.46
N ILE A 130 8.24 -7.87 4.92
CA ILE A 130 9.49 -8.60 5.15
C ILE A 130 9.92 -8.54 6.63
N GLN A 131 9.78 -7.38 7.26
CA GLN A 131 10.19 -7.17 8.65
C GLN A 131 9.32 -7.98 9.61
N GLU A 132 8.00 -7.90 9.42
CA GLU A 132 7.06 -8.68 10.20
C GLU A 132 7.35 -10.19 10.09
N HIS A 133 7.63 -10.65 8.88
CA HIS A 133 7.99 -12.04 8.61
C HIS A 133 9.29 -12.47 9.30
N LEU A 134 10.33 -11.60 9.30
CA LEU A 134 11.59 -11.88 10.02
C LEU A 134 11.36 -12.00 11.53
N VAL A 135 10.49 -11.16 12.11
CA VAL A 135 10.13 -11.25 13.53
C VAL A 135 9.37 -12.56 13.82
N GLU A 136 8.41 -12.93 12.99
CA GLU A 136 7.65 -14.18 13.12
C GLU A 136 8.51 -15.43 13.03
N LYS A 137 9.58 -15.37 12.23
CA LYS A 137 10.55 -16.46 12.09
C LYS A 137 11.64 -16.47 13.15
N GLY A 138 11.68 -15.46 14.04
CA GLY A 138 12.67 -15.35 15.12
C GLY A 138 14.05 -14.90 14.66
N PHE A 139 14.19 -14.33 13.44
CA PHE A 139 15.44 -13.76 12.94
C PHE A 139 15.66 -12.32 13.38
N ALA A 140 14.59 -11.63 13.78
CA ALA A 140 14.62 -10.25 14.25
C ALA A 140 13.71 -10.10 15.47
N HIS A 141 13.89 -9.00 16.21
CA HIS A 141 12.94 -8.54 17.21
C HIS A 141 12.46 -7.12 16.87
N ILE A 142 11.30 -6.74 17.43
CA ILE A 142 10.78 -5.38 17.26
C ILE A 142 11.70 -4.41 18.00
N TYR A 143 12.14 -3.35 17.29
CA TYR A 143 12.90 -2.28 17.90
C TYR A 143 11.95 -1.25 18.49
N GLU A 144 11.59 -1.41 19.77
CA GLU A 144 10.55 -0.65 20.46
C GLU A 144 10.66 0.86 20.26
N ARG A 145 11.88 1.40 20.29
CA ARG A 145 12.14 2.85 20.12
C ARG A 145 11.56 3.43 18.84
N TYR A 146 11.42 2.64 17.79
CA TYR A 146 10.94 3.06 16.47
C TYR A 146 9.70 2.31 16.01
N SER A 147 9.09 1.48 16.86
CA SER A 147 7.93 0.66 16.54
C SER A 147 6.74 1.49 16.03
N SER A 148 6.56 2.71 16.55
CA SER A 148 5.47 3.61 16.10
C SER A 148 5.54 4.03 14.63
N GLN A 149 6.67 3.78 13.94
CA GLN A 149 6.82 4.07 12.51
C GLN A 149 6.21 2.99 11.60
N CYS A 150 5.90 1.82 12.15
CA CYS A 150 5.36 0.67 11.44
C CYS A 150 4.06 0.20 12.08
N GLU A 151 2.97 0.25 11.33
CA GLU A 151 1.63 -0.08 11.85
C GLU A 151 1.56 -1.51 12.40
N TRP A 152 2.15 -2.48 11.69
CA TRP A 152 2.16 -3.89 12.10
C TRP A 152 2.84 -4.14 13.45
N SER A 153 3.89 -3.38 13.77
CA SER A 153 4.66 -3.58 15.00
C SER A 153 3.93 -3.06 16.25
N MET A 154 3.09 -2.02 16.11
CA MET A 154 2.30 -1.49 17.22
C MET A 154 1.27 -2.50 17.76
N ASN A 155 0.82 -3.41 16.93
CA ASN A 155 -0.17 -4.42 17.30
C ASN A 155 0.46 -5.68 17.94
N LYS A 156 1.81 -5.73 18.06
CA LYS A 156 2.56 -6.90 18.54
C LYS A 156 3.39 -6.64 19.81
N ILE A 157 3.28 -5.41 20.37
CA ILE A 157 3.96 -5.00 21.63
C ILE A 157 3.04 -5.16 22.83
#